data_eff6a7ac08683de43f7fd647aaf8e254
#
_entry.id   eff6a7ac08683de43f7fd647aaf8e254
#
_cell.length_a   1.000
_cell.length_b   1.000
_cell.length_c   1.000
_cell.angle_alpha   90.00
_cell.angle_beta   90.00
_cell.angle_gamma   90.00
#
_symmetry.space_group_name_H-M   'P 1'
#
loop_
_entity.id
_entity.type
_entity.pdbx_description
1 polymer ?
#
loop_
_entity_poly.entity_id
_entity_poly.type
_entity_poly.pdbx_seq_one_letter_code
_entity_poly.pdbx_strand_id
1 'polypeptide(L)'
;MIAAPIEAVADERDAWALLVGGSHVALVRHGNAPPGYGDPPGFKIDDCATQRNLDELGRAQARAVGEAFRQHGVQVDEILSSPFCRCVETARLMALGPVESVLAVASSDRSPEGLPALNQIVANWRGPGTLVLVTHAFTVKSLVGIMPEQAETVVVRPRSGDQGGMDLVGRIVTPR
;
A
#
# COMPACT_ATOMS: atom_id res chain seq x y z
N MET A 1 -35.25 -3.56 -1.42
CA MET A 1 -33.79 -3.25 -1.39
C MET A 1 -33.07 -4.53 -1.00
N ILE A 2 -32.41 -5.18 -1.93
CA ILE A 2 -31.57 -6.36 -1.65
C ILE A 2 -30.19 -5.79 -1.30
N ALA A 3 -29.78 -5.91 -0.03
CA ALA A 3 -28.42 -5.58 0.38
C ALA A 3 -27.47 -6.50 -0.40
N ALA A 4 -26.50 -5.89 -1.12
CA ALA A 4 -25.44 -6.68 -1.72
C ALA A 4 -24.73 -7.48 -0.61
N PRO A 5 -24.37 -8.74 -0.84
CA PRO A 5 -23.63 -9.51 0.15
C PRO A 5 -22.31 -8.78 0.45
N ILE A 6 -22.00 -8.63 1.73
CA ILE A 6 -20.66 -8.23 2.17
C ILE A 6 -19.75 -9.39 1.72
N GLU A 7 -18.98 -9.19 0.64
CA GLU A 7 -17.99 -10.19 0.25
C GLU A 7 -17.01 -10.36 1.41
N ALA A 8 -16.83 -11.61 1.83
CA ALA A 8 -15.88 -11.95 2.86
C ALA A 8 -14.46 -11.59 2.37
N VAL A 9 -13.64 -11.01 3.25
CA VAL A 9 -12.22 -10.77 2.97
C VAL A 9 -11.56 -12.12 2.71
N ALA A 10 -10.91 -12.26 1.55
CA ALA A 10 -10.23 -13.47 1.12
C ALA A 10 -9.14 -13.90 2.10
N ASP A 11 -8.92 -15.19 2.24
CA ASP A 11 -7.75 -15.71 2.93
C ASP A 11 -6.46 -15.34 2.13
N GLU A 12 -5.30 -15.62 2.72
CA GLU A 12 -4.03 -15.19 2.12
C GLU A 12 -3.78 -15.84 0.75
N ARG A 13 -4.15 -17.12 0.56
CA ARG A 13 -4.01 -17.81 -0.73
C ARG A 13 -4.87 -17.15 -1.80
N ASP A 14 -6.11 -16.86 -1.48
CA ASP A 14 -7.04 -16.21 -2.38
C ASP A 14 -6.65 -14.76 -2.65
N ALA A 15 -6.08 -14.06 -1.66
CA ALA A 15 -5.53 -12.71 -1.84
C ALA A 15 -4.38 -12.69 -2.87
N TRP A 16 -3.49 -13.69 -2.84
CA TRP A 16 -2.45 -13.84 -3.87
C TRP A 16 -3.07 -14.13 -5.24
N ALA A 17 -4.07 -14.99 -5.32
CA ALA A 17 -4.75 -15.30 -6.57
C ALA A 17 -5.43 -14.06 -7.19
N LEU A 18 -5.99 -13.17 -6.35
CA LEU A 18 -6.54 -11.88 -6.81
C LEU A 18 -5.46 -11.00 -7.43
N LEU A 19 -4.29 -10.86 -6.80
CA LEU A 19 -3.18 -10.07 -7.35
C LEU A 19 -2.64 -10.67 -8.67
N VAL A 20 -2.50 -11.99 -8.74
CA VAL A 20 -2.09 -12.70 -9.97
C VAL A 20 -3.10 -12.51 -11.09
N GLY A 21 -4.39 -12.46 -10.75
CA GLY A 21 -5.48 -12.19 -11.70
C GLY A 21 -5.47 -10.77 -12.27
N GLY A 22 -4.74 -9.84 -11.66
CA GLY A 22 -4.59 -8.46 -12.12
C GLY A 22 -5.79 -7.56 -11.81
N SER A 23 -5.71 -6.31 -12.28
CA SER A 23 -6.76 -5.27 -12.10
C SER A 23 -7.08 -4.96 -10.62
N HIS A 24 -6.20 -5.32 -9.69
CA HIS A 24 -6.28 -5.02 -8.27
C HIS A 24 -5.22 -3.99 -7.85
N VAL A 25 -5.40 -3.43 -6.68
CA VAL A 25 -4.44 -2.52 -6.06
C VAL A 25 -3.92 -3.15 -4.76
N ALA A 26 -2.60 -3.19 -4.63
CA ALA A 26 -1.92 -3.64 -3.42
C ALA A 26 -1.48 -2.43 -2.60
N LEU A 27 -2.11 -2.20 -1.46
CA LEU A 27 -1.70 -1.19 -0.49
C LEU A 27 -0.68 -1.82 0.46
N VAL A 28 0.59 -1.46 0.32
CA VAL A 28 1.68 -2.01 1.15
C VAL A 28 2.05 -1.00 2.21
N ARG A 29 1.89 -1.35 3.49
CA ARG A 29 2.44 -0.53 4.56
C ARG A 29 3.97 -0.65 4.55
N HIS A 30 4.68 0.48 4.73
CA HIS A 30 6.13 0.47 4.86
C HIS A 30 6.61 -0.50 5.96
N GLY A 31 7.84 -1.00 5.83
CA GLY A 31 8.50 -1.86 6.79
C GLY A 31 8.70 -1.22 8.16
N ASN A 32 9.28 -1.96 9.11
CA ASN A 32 9.53 -1.45 10.44
C ASN A 32 10.39 -0.18 10.42
N ALA A 33 9.93 0.83 11.13
CA ALA A 33 10.60 2.14 11.25
C ALA A 33 10.40 2.69 12.68
N PRO A 34 11.29 2.34 13.62
CA PRO A 34 11.21 2.82 15.00
C PRO A 34 11.66 4.31 15.13
N PRO A 35 11.32 4.96 16.25
CA PRO A 35 10.35 4.54 17.25
C PRO A 35 8.92 4.94 16.88
N GLY A 36 7.95 4.08 17.16
CA GLY A 36 6.52 4.39 17.18
C GLY A 36 5.91 5.00 15.92
N TYR A 37 5.11 6.05 16.07
CA TYR A 37 4.41 6.75 14.99
C TYR A 37 4.88 8.20 14.88
N GLY A 38 4.78 8.76 13.66
CA GLY A 38 5.16 10.13 13.37
C GLY A 38 6.65 10.31 13.10
N ASP A 39 7.00 11.47 12.63
CA ASP A 39 8.37 11.89 12.38
C ASP A 39 8.81 12.91 13.45
N PRO A 40 10.10 13.12 13.68
CA PRO A 40 10.57 14.11 14.62
C PRO A 40 10.03 15.52 14.30
N PRO A 41 9.82 16.37 15.31
CA PRO A 41 9.42 17.76 15.07
C PRO A 41 10.41 18.46 14.13
N GLY A 42 9.87 19.16 13.12
CA GLY A 42 10.70 19.89 12.16
C GLY A 42 11.32 19.02 11.06
N PHE A 43 10.89 17.77 10.89
CA PHE A 43 11.35 16.95 9.77
C PHE A 43 11.09 17.63 8.41
N LYS A 44 11.90 17.29 7.44
CA LYS A 44 11.76 17.74 6.05
C LYS A 44 11.53 16.54 5.16
N ILE A 45 10.58 16.67 4.23
CA ILE A 45 10.19 15.56 3.35
C ILE A 45 11.29 15.15 2.37
N ASP A 46 12.13 16.09 2.00
CA ASP A 46 13.27 15.92 1.07
C ASP A 46 14.60 15.59 1.78
N ASP A 47 14.60 15.50 3.11
CA ASP A 47 15.78 15.19 3.92
C ASP A 47 15.54 13.99 4.83
N CYS A 48 15.98 12.82 4.37
CA CYS A 48 15.81 11.56 5.09
C CYS A 48 16.49 11.54 6.46
N ALA A 49 17.56 12.33 6.67
CA ALA A 49 18.24 12.39 7.97
C ALA A 49 17.35 12.98 9.06
N THR A 50 16.34 13.74 8.69
CA THR A 50 15.37 14.35 9.61
C THR A 50 14.11 13.50 9.85
N GLN A 51 13.99 12.36 9.16
CA GLN A 51 12.81 11.51 9.21
C GLN A 51 13.05 10.26 10.04
N ARG A 52 11.94 9.62 10.41
CA ARG A 52 11.91 8.27 10.93
C ARG A 52 12.07 7.28 9.78
N ASN A 53 13.17 6.54 9.76
CA ASN A 53 13.55 5.64 8.67
C ASN A 53 13.41 4.17 9.02
N LEU A 54 13.51 3.29 8.03
CA LEU A 54 13.54 1.85 8.24
C LEU A 54 14.76 1.46 9.07
N ASP A 55 14.58 0.48 9.94
CA ASP A 55 15.67 -0.28 10.54
C ASP A 55 15.99 -1.54 9.69
N GLU A 56 16.92 -2.38 10.16
CA GLU A 56 17.30 -3.60 9.45
C GLU A 56 16.14 -4.59 9.33
N LEU A 57 15.26 -4.67 10.34
CA LEU A 57 14.05 -5.48 10.26
C LEU A 57 13.12 -4.96 9.16
N GLY A 58 12.90 -3.65 9.09
CA GLY A 58 12.07 -3.04 8.05
C GLY A 58 12.60 -3.26 6.64
N ARG A 59 13.92 -3.20 6.47
CA ARG A 59 14.57 -3.51 5.20
C ARG A 59 14.43 -4.97 4.80
N ALA A 60 14.58 -5.90 5.77
CA ALA A 60 14.36 -7.31 5.55
C ALA A 60 12.90 -7.61 5.17
N GLN A 61 11.94 -7.01 5.88
CA GLN A 61 10.53 -7.11 5.56
C GLN A 61 10.22 -6.62 4.14
N ALA A 62 10.76 -5.47 3.73
CA ALA A 62 10.55 -4.93 2.38
C ALA A 62 11.04 -5.88 1.29
N ARG A 63 12.24 -6.48 1.46
CA ARG A 63 12.76 -7.49 0.52
C ARG A 63 11.87 -8.73 0.50
N ALA A 64 11.39 -9.20 1.64
CA ALA A 64 10.52 -10.37 1.74
C ALA A 64 9.18 -10.16 1.02
N VAL A 65 8.57 -8.96 1.13
CA VAL A 65 7.37 -8.62 0.36
C VAL A 65 7.65 -8.73 -1.14
N GLY A 66 8.71 -8.11 -1.64
CA GLY A 66 9.05 -8.16 -3.06
C GLY A 66 9.33 -9.59 -3.55
N GLU A 67 10.01 -10.40 -2.73
CA GLU A 67 10.25 -11.82 -3.05
C GLU A 67 8.94 -12.60 -3.13
N ALA A 68 8.01 -12.39 -2.20
CA ALA A 68 6.70 -13.04 -2.22
C ALA A 68 5.90 -12.67 -3.49
N PHE A 69 5.91 -11.40 -3.91
CA PHE A 69 5.28 -10.98 -5.18
C PHE A 69 5.86 -11.74 -6.38
N ARG A 70 7.21 -11.86 -6.45
CA ARG A 70 7.88 -12.61 -7.54
C ARG A 70 7.58 -14.10 -7.50
N GLN A 71 7.59 -14.72 -6.31
CA GLN A 71 7.31 -16.16 -6.14
C GLN A 71 5.89 -16.53 -6.54
N HIS A 72 4.93 -15.65 -6.26
CA HIS A 72 3.54 -15.83 -6.68
C HIS A 72 3.28 -15.42 -8.14
N GLY A 73 4.26 -14.84 -8.83
CA GLY A 73 4.11 -14.45 -10.23
C GLY A 73 3.18 -13.26 -10.44
N VAL A 74 3.08 -12.33 -9.45
CA VAL A 74 2.26 -11.13 -9.58
C VAL A 74 2.86 -10.21 -10.63
N GLN A 75 2.10 -9.88 -11.66
CA GLN A 75 2.47 -8.83 -12.62
C GLN A 75 2.21 -7.46 -11.98
N VAL A 76 3.26 -6.69 -11.77
CA VAL A 76 3.19 -5.31 -11.27
C VAL A 76 3.37 -4.36 -12.43
N ASP A 77 2.37 -3.53 -12.70
CA ASP A 77 2.40 -2.58 -13.82
C ASP A 77 2.89 -1.20 -13.38
N GLU A 78 2.60 -0.81 -12.13
CA GLU A 78 2.96 0.51 -11.63
C GLU A 78 3.22 0.45 -10.11
N ILE A 79 4.19 1.24 -9.65
CA ILE A 79 4.51 1.38 -8.23
C ILE A 79 4.54 2.85 -7.86
N LEU A 80 3.57 3.27 -7.05
CA LEU A 80 3.53 4.60 -6.47
C LEU A 80 3.89 4.52 -4.99
N SER A 81 4.64 5.47 -4.51
CA SER A 81 5.07 5.55 -3.10
C SER A 81 4.72 6.89 -2.49
N SER A 82 4.34 6.88 -1.24
CA SER A 82 4.45 8.06 -0.39
C SER A 82 5.87 8.62 -0.46
N PRO A 83 6.08 9.95 -0.51
CA PRO A 83 7.41 10.54 -0.61
C PRO A 83 8.25 10.40 0.68
N PHE A 84 7.68 9.92 1.78
CA PHE A 84 8.45 9.65 2.99
C PHE A 84 9.51 8.59 2.74
N CYS A 85 10.72 8.82 3.24
CA CYS A 85 11.89 7.99 2.94
C CYS A 85 11.68 6.51 3.28
N ARG A 86 11.01 6.18 4.39
CA ARG A 86 10.66 4.79 4.75
C ARG A 86 9.76 4.09 3.72
N CYS A 87 8.87 4.83 3.06
CA CYS A 87 8.01 4.27 2.00
C CYS A 87 8.80 4.09 0.70
N VAL A 88 9.55 5.09 0.29
CA VAL A 88 10.39 5.04 -0.91
C VAL A 88 11.43 3.92 -0.79
N GLU A 89 12.08 3.78 0.38
CA GLU A 89 13.05 2.72 0.64
C GLU A 89 12.35 1.34 0.62
N THR A 90 11.17 1.19 1.24
CA THR A 90 10.37 -0.04 1.16
C THR A 90 10.09 -0.40 -0.30
N ALA A 91 9.55 0.53 -1.08
CA ALA A 91 9.20 0.30 -2.48
C ALA A 91 10.41 -0.12 -3.33
N ARG A 92 11.56 0.53 -3.15
CA ARG A 92 12.79 0.20 -3.85
C ARG A 92 13.34 -1.17 -3.47
N LEU A 93 13.32 -1.52 -2.18
CA LEU A 93 13.79 -2.82 -1.67
C LEU A 93 12.91 -3.99 -2.11
N MET A 94 11.63 -3.77 -2.38
CA MET A 94 10.75 -4.76 -2.99
C MET A 94 11.26 -5.19 -4.38
N ALA A 95 11.98 -4.33 -5.10
CA ALA A 95 12.60 -4.61 -6.40
C ALA A 95 11.59 -5.17 -7.44
N LEU A 96 10.42 -4.54 -7.54
CA LEU A 96 9.33 -4.94 -8.45
C LEU A 96 9.24 -4.07 -9.71
N GLY A 97 9.99 -2.97 -9.79
CA GLY A 97 10.01 -2.04 -10.93
C GLY A 97 10.36 -0.61 -10.53
N PRO A 98 10.23 0.34 -11.47
CA PRO A 98 10.42 1.76 -11.19
C PRO A 98 9.43 2.27 -10.13
N VAL A 99 9.89 3.17 -9.27
CA VAL A 99 9.08 3.75 -8.18
C VAL A 99 8.86 5.23 -8.44
N GLU A 100 7.61 5.66 -8.49
CA GLU A 100 7.23 7.07 -8.56
C GLU A 100 6.75 7.55 -7.19
N SER A 101 7.22 8.73 -6.75
CA SER A 101 6.78 9.35 -5.50
C SER A 101 5.59 10.26 -5.76
N VAL A 102 4.49 10.03 -5.06
CA VAL A 102 3.23 10.78 -5.19
C VAL A 102 2.76 11.23 -3.81
N LEU A 103 2.64 12.53 -3.60
CA LEU A 103 2.28 13.10 -2.29
C LEU A 103 0.91 12.59 -1.78
N ALA A 104 -0.06 12.41 -2.67
CA ALA A 104 -1.37 11.89 -2.32
C ALA A 104 -1.32 10.53 -1.63
N VAL A 105 -0.30 9.69 -1.93
CA VAL A 105 -0.12 8.36 -1.30
C VAL A 105 0.27 8.45 0.18
N ALA A 106 0.62 9.65 0.68
CA ALA A 106 0.84 9.90 2.11
C ALA A 106 -0.41 10.37 2.86
N SER A 107 -1.51 10.62 2.17
CA SER A 107 -2.71 11.23 2.77
C SER A 107 -3.46 10.29 3.69
N SER A 108 -4.10 10.87 4.72
CA SER A 108 -4.90 10.14 5.70
C SER A 108 -5.90 11.10 6.36
N ASP A 109 -6.76 10.60 7.24
CA ASP A 109 -7.67 11.46 8.05
C ASP A 109 -6.91 12.49 8.91
N ARG A 110 -5.61 12.31 9.11
CA ARG A 110 -4.74 13.25 9.83
C ARG A 110 -4.15 14.35 8.95
N SER A 111 -4.08 14.11 7.64
CA SER A 111 -3.72 15.08 6.60
C SER A 111 -4.54 14.77 5.35
N PRO A 112 -5.79 15.25 5.29
CA PRO A 112 -6.78 14.74 4.34
C PRO A 112 -6.73 15.39 2.96
N GLU A 113 -5.89 16.39 2.74
CA GLU A 113 -5.90 17.24 1.54
C GLU A 113 -5.71 16.42 0.24
N GLY A 114 -4.92 15.36 0.31
CA GLY A 114 -4.66 14.47 -0.83
C GLY A 114 -5.59 13.26 -0.95
N LEU A 115 -6.48 13.01 0.02
CA LEU A 115 -7.36 11.84 0.00
C LEU A 115 -8.26 11.77 -1.25
N PRO A 116 -8.85 12.85 -1.77
CA PRO A 116 -9.61 12.80 -3.01
C PRO A 116 -8.78 12.32 -4.20
N ALA A 117 -7.55 12.83 -4.33
CA ALA A 117 -6.63 12.41 -5.39
C ALA A 117 -6.20 10.94 -5.23
N LEU A 118 -5.91 10.50 -4.02
CA LEU A 118 -5.57 9.11 -3.73
C LEU A 118 -6.73 8.16 -4.07
N ASN A 119 -7.95 8.52 -3.67
CA ASN A 119 -9.15 7.73 -4.04
C ASN A 119 -9.34 7.66 -5.56
N GLN A 120 -9.07 8.74 -6.29
CA GLN A 120 -9.13 8.73 -7.75
C GLN A 120 -8.05 7.83 -8.37
N ILE A 121 -6.82 7.86 -7.87
CA ILE A 121 -5.74 6.96 -8.32
C ILE A 121 -6.21 5.51 -8.22
N VAL A 122 -6.73 5.09 -7.07
CA VAL A 122 -7.21 3.72 -6.87
C VAL A 122 -8.44 3.43 -7.71
N ALA A 123 -9.46 4.29 -7.64
CA ALA A 123 -10.74 4.08 -8.33
C ALA A 123 -10.61 4.04 -9.86
N ASN A 124 -9.60 4.71 -10.42
CA ASN A 124 -9.37 4.77 -11.86
C ASN A 124 -8.41 3.70 -12.37
N TRP A 125 -7.84 2.86 -11.50
CA TRP A 125 -6.96 1.80 -11.93
C TRP A 125 -7.69 0.81 -12.85
N ARG A 126 -7.14 0.59 -14.04
CA ARG A 126 -7.69 -0.30 -15.07
C ARG A 126 -6.59 -1.09 -15.78
N GLY A 127 -5.37 -1.08 -15.22
CA GLY A 127 -4.26 -1.85 -15.75
C GLY A 127 -4.54 -3.36 -15.72
N PRO A 128 -3.94 -4.15 -16.64
CA PRO A 128 -4.10 -5.59 -16.65
C PRO A 128 -3.40 -6.25 -15.45
N GLY A 129 -2.36 -5.64 -14.94
CA GLY A 129 -1.64 -6.10 -13.75
C GLY A 129 -2.08 -5.38 -12.47
N THR A 130 -1.22 -5.41 -11.49
CA THR A 130 -1.42 -4.82 -10.15
C THR A 130 -0.78 -3.44 -10.06
N LEU A 131 -1.52 -2.45 -9.53
CA LEU A 131 -0.97 -1.21 -9.01
C LEU A 131 -0.50 -1.45 -7.56
N VAL A 132 0.75 -1.12 -7.28
CA VAL A 132 1.29 -1.17 -5.90
C VAL A 132 1.40 0.25 -5.34
N LEU A 133 0.79 0.49 -4.18
CA LEU A 133 0.91 1.73 -3.41
C LEU A 133 1.66 1.47 -2.11
N VAL A 134 2.88 1.98 -1.98
CA VAL A 134 3.63 1.87 -0.72
C VAL A 134 3.34 3.08 0.16
N THR A 135 2.71 2.84 1.31
CA THR A 135 2.07 3.88 2.11
C THR A 135 2.15 3.63 3.62
N HIS A 136 1.28 4.27 4.37
CA HIS A 136 1.25 4.31 5.84
C HIS A 136 0.02 3.61 6.41
N ALA A 137 0.10 3.17 7.68
CA ALA A 137 -1.02 2.53 8.36
C ALA A 137 -2.28 3.41 8.41
N PHE A 138 -2.11 4.71 8.67
CA PHE A 138 -3.26 5.64 8.73
C PHE A 138 -3.86 5.91 7.35
N THR A 139 -3.06 5.88 6.29
CA THR A 139 -3.56 5.97 4.91
C THR A 139 -4.46 4.77 4.59
N VAL A 140 -3.99 3.55 4.87
CA VAL A 140 -4.79 2.34 4.67
C VAL A 140 -6.06 2.38 5.51
N LYS A 141 -5.97 2.81 6.79
CA LYS A 141 -7.15 2.97 7.66
C LYS A 141 -8.16 3.95 7.07
N SER A 142 -7.71 5.08 6.51
CA SER A 142 -8.59 6.07 5.90
C SER A 142 -9.27 5.55 4.63
N LEU A 143 -8.62 4.66 3.88
CA LEU A 143 -9.17 4.11 2.66
C LEU A 143 -10.15 2.95 2.90
N VAL A 144 -9.81 2.03 3.80
CA VAL A 144 -10.54 0.76 3.96
C VAL A 144 -10.83 0.37 5.41
N GLY A 145 -10.60 1.25 6.37
CA GLY A 145 -11.03 1.09 7.77
C GLY A 145 -10.15 0.19 8.65
N ILE A 146 -9.08 -0.40 8.12
CA ILE A 146 -8.19 -1.30 8.88
C ILE A 146 -6.80 -0.73 9.10
N MET A 147 -6.17 -1.09 10.22
CA MET A 147 -4.77 -0.80 10.50
C MET A 147 -3.92 -2.02 10.11
N PRO A 148 -3.13 -1.95 9.02
CA PRO A 148 -2.28 -3.06 8.63
C PRO A 148 -1.06 -3.20 9.56
N GLU A 149 -0.50 -4.41 9.65
CA GLU A 149 0.81 -4.67 10.22
C GLU A 149 1.94 -4.04 9.38
N GLN A 150 3.15 -3.99 9.91
CA GLN A 150 4.33 -3.53 9.15
C GLN A 150 4.59 -4.48 7.97
N ALA A 151 4.85 -3.92 6.79
CA ALA A 151 5.05 -4.66 5.54
C ALA A 151 3.86 -5.55 5.14
N GLU A 152 2.69 -5.37 5.74
CA GLU A 152 1.47 -6.06 5.30
C GLU A 152 0.99 -5.47 3.97
N THR A 153 0.52 -6.35 3.09
CA THR A 153 -0.14 -6.02 1.84
C THR A 153 -1.65 -6.15 2.00
N VAL A 154 -2.37 -5.08 1.79
CA VAL A 154 -3.83 -5.04 1.78
C VAL A 154 -4.31 -4.98 0.34
N VAL A 155 -5.06 -5.98 -0.10
CA VAL A 155 -5.56 -6.08 -1.47
C VAL A 155 -6.92 -5.41 -1.56
N VAL A 156 -7.03 -4.48 -2.49
CA VAL A 156 -8.28 -3.77 -2.74
C VAL A 156 -8.69 -3.88 -4.21
N ARG A 157 -9.99 -3.91 -4.43
CA ARG A 157 -10.59 -3.86 -5.76
C ARG A 157 -11.21 -2.49 -5.99
N PRO A 158 -10.81 -1.76 -7.06
CA PRO A 158 -11.47 -0.52 -7.44
C PRO A 158 -12.95 -0.76 -7.75
N ARG A 159 -13.82 0.10 -7.23
CA ARG A 159 -15.24 0.07 -7.59
C ARG A 159 -15.47 0.75 -8.94
N SER A 160 -16.33 0.16 -9.74
CA SER A 160 -16.81 0.79 -10.97
C SER A 160 -18.01 1.67 -10.67
N GLY A 161 -18.08 2.85 -11.30
CA GLY A 161 -19.22 3.77 -11.20
C GLY A 161 -18.91 5.13 -10.60
N ASP A 162 -19.92 6.03 -10.59
CA ASP A 162 -19.80 7.44 -10.25
C ASP A 162 -19.44 7.71 -8.77
N GLN A 163 -19.63 6.74 -7.89
CA GLN A 163 -19.35 6.87 -6.46
C GLN A 163 -17.88 6.67 -6.12
N GLY A 164 -17.07 6.09 -7.04
CA GLY A 164 -15.66 5.77 -6.79
C GLY A 164 -15.44 4.86 -5.57
N GLY A 165 -14.20 4.82 -5.11
CA GLY A 165 -13.84 4.04 -3.91
C GLY A 165 -13.31 2.65 -4.22
N MET A 166 -13.18 1.83 -3.19
CA MET A 166 -12.57 0.50 -3.27
C MET A 166 -13.18 -0.44 -2.24
N ASP A 167 -13.09 -1.73 -2.52
CA ASP A 167 -13.43 -2.80 -1.60
C ASP A 167 -12.18 -3.47 -1.06
N LEU A 168 -12.11 -3.67 0.26
CA LEU A 168 -11.12 -4.56 0.86
C LEU A 168 -11.47 -5.99 0.48
N VAL A 169 -10.58 -6.66 -0.26
CA VAL A 169 -10.83 -8.02 -0.75
C VAL A 169 -9.83 -9.06 -0.24
N GLY A 170 -8.68 -8.65 0.31
CA GLY A 170 -7.72 -9.59 0.87
C GLY A 170 -6.65 -8.93 1.74
N ARG A 171 -5.94 -9.74 2.52
CA ARG A 171 -4.81 -9.32 3.36
C ARG A 171 -3.70 -10.38 3.26
N ILE A 172 -2.46 -9.93 3.14
CA ILE A 172 -1.28 -10.78 3.06
C ILE A 172 -0.28 -10.28 4.11
N VAL A 173 -0.02 -11.12 5.10
CA VAL A 173 1.01 -10.87 6.13
C VAL A 173 2.26 -11.63 5.74
N THR A 174 3.26 -10.93 5.22
CA THR A 174 4.53 -11.58 4.85
C THR A 174 5.24 -12.09 6.10
N PRO A 175 5.68 -13.34 6.14
CA PRO A 175 6.44 -13.88 7.27
C PRO A 175 7.69 -13.05 7.58
N ARG A 176 7.99 -12.90 8.88
CA ARG A 176 9.16 -12.17 9.40
C ARG A 176 10.43 -12.99 9.21
#